data_aa2e742f35dd63f90b1ca8ce3fea73e7
#
_entry.id   aa2e742f35dd63f90b1ca8ce3fea73e7
#
_cell.length_a   1.000
_cell.length_b   1.000
_cell.length_c   1.000
_cell.angle_alpha   90.00
_cell.angle_beta   90.00
_cell.angle_gamma   90.00
#
_symmetry.space_group_name_H-M   'P 1'
#
loop_
_entity.id
_entity.type
_entity.pdbx_description
1 polymer ?
#
loop_
_entity_poly.entity_id
_entity_poly.type
_entity_poly.pdbx_seq_one_letter_code
_entity_poly.pdbx_strand_id
1 'polypeptide(L)'
;MVTHVPATKAPEYKISDGVNLIPINNLCDIKKAWKRYVVIGAGKTGIDALLHLIDSNVDLNKIEWIVSNDCWYFNRDLFLNLKDLAKVLPLLIDTQIAAKDVNEAYRRLEEVDYFIRLTKDIWPTKMRAATVSRKEMEKLRTIPNIIRLGRIDRIENDAIIFKQGHTIPTDSDTLHIDCSAAGTNFPPVNKKKIFDGNCINLLMVQLPQPCTSGAMIAAMELK
;
A
#
# COMPACT_ATOMS: atom_id res chain seq x y z
N MET A 1 3.92 13.12 7.64
CA MET A 1 3.89 14.09 6.51
C MET A 1 3.80 13.28 5.22
N VAL A 2 2.77 13.49 4.40
CA VAL A 2 2.64 12.83 3.10
C VAL A 2 3.63 13.47 2.16
N THR A 3 4.56 12.71 1.62
CA THR A 3 5.68 13.23 0.83
C THR A 3 5.36 13.30 -0.66
N HIS A 4 4.38 12.53 -1.12
CA HIS A 4 3.96 12.50 -2.51
C HIS A 4 2.45 12.24 -2.60
N VAL A 5 1.76 13.08 -3.38
CA VAL A 5 0.34 12.94 -3.70
C VAL A 5 0.21 12.87 -5.22
N PRO A 6 -0.14 11.72 -5.81
CA PRO A 6 -0.20 11.54 -7.28
C PRO A 6 -1.08 12.56 -7.99
N ALA A 7 -2.14 13.04 -7.32
CA ALA A 7 -3.02 14.09 -7.88
C ALA A 7 -2.35 15.45 -8.07
N THR A 8 -1.23 15.72 -7.40
CA THR A 8 -0.58 17.04 -7.40
C THR A 8 0.88 17.01 -7.84
N LYS A 9 1.47 15.82 -7.96
CA LYS A 9 2.87 15.62 -8.36
C LYS A 9 2.95 14.58 -9.46
N ALA A 10 3.79 14.86 -10.46
CA ALA A 10 4.14 13.87 -11.44
C ALA A 10 4.82 12.64 -10.78
N PRO A 11 4.66 11.44 -11.35
CA PRO A 11 5.36 10.26 -10.87
C PRO A 11 6.88 10.41 -10.98
N GLU A 12 7.62 9.61 -10.19
CA GLU A 12 9.09 9.64 -10.19
C GLU A 12 9.70 9.01 -11.45
N TYR A 13 8.93 8.28 -12.24
CA TYR A 13 9.35 7.69 -13.52
C TYR A 13 9.04 8.61 -14.69
N LYS A 14 9.82 8.48 -15.76
CA LYS A 14 9.65 9.29 -16.97
C LYS A 14 8.45 8.82 -17.77
N ILE A 15 7.79 9.75 -18.46
CA ILE A 15 6.61 9.47 -19.30
C ILE A 15 6.84 10.17 -20.64
N SER A 16 6.71 9.43 -21.74
CA SER A 16 6.78 9.99 -23.10
C SER A 16 5.49 10.73 -23.46
N ASP A 17 5.60 11.70 -24.34
CA ASP A 17 4.44 12.40 -24.87
C ASP A 17 3.50 11.42 -25.58
N GLY A 18 2.19 11.58 -25.39
CA GLY A 18 1.18 10.71 -25.98
C GLY A 18 0.78 9.49 -25.13
N VAL A 19 1.49 9.20 -24.05
CA VAL A 19 1.09 8.14 -23.09
C VAL A 19 -0.15 8.57 -22.31
N ASN A 20 -1.20 7.74 -22.31
CA ASN A 20 -2.39 7.97 -21.52
C ASN A 20 -2.13 7.57 -20.06
N LEU A 21 -1.78 8.54 -19.22
CA LEU A 21 -1.56 8.34 -17.80
C LEU A 21 -2.41 9.34 -17.01
N ILE A 22 -3.08 8.85 -15.97
CA ILE A 22 -3.87 9.66 -15.05
C ILE A 22 -3.49 9.37 -13.60
N PRO A 23 -3.60 10.34 -12.70
CA PRO A 23 -3.63 10.07 -11.26
C PRO A 23 -4.96 9.41 -10.89
N ILE A 24 -4.98 8.67 -9.77
CA ILE A 24 -6.19 7.97 -9.33
C ILE A 24 -7.41 8.87 -9.20
N ASN A 25 -7.23 10.13 -8.80
CA ASN A 25 -8.34 11.07 -8.60
C ASN A 25 -9.19 11.26 -9.86
N ASN A 26 -8.60 11.08 -11.04
CA ASN A 26 -9.29 11.21 -12.31
C ASN A 26 -9.93 9.89 -12.79
N LEU A 27 -9.78 8.80 -12.03
CA LEU A 27 -10.32 7.50 -12.42
C LEU A 27 -11.85 7.50 -12.52
N CYS A 28 -12.53 8.21 -11.61
CA CYS A 28 -13.99 8.32 -11.61
C CYS A 28 -14.53 9.18 -12.77
N ASP A 29 -13.70 9.98 -13.41
CA ASP A 29 -14.07 10.89 -14.50
C ASP A 29 -13.90 10.28 -15.89
N ILE A 30 -13.46 9.04 -15.97
CA ILE A 30 -13.23 8.32 -17.23
C ILE A 30 -14.58 8.14 -17.97
N LYS A 31 -14.66 8.71 -19.17
CA LYS A 31 -15.88 8.67 -20.01
C LYS A 31 -15.85 7.60 -21.10
N LYS A 32 -14.68 7.02 -21.38
CA LYS A 32 -14.54 5.98 -22.42
C LYS A 32 -14.01 4.68 -21.83
N ALA A 33 -14.46 3.55 -22.37
CA ALA A 33 -13.85 2.27 -22.08
C ALA A 33 -12.49 2.16 -22.78
N TRP A 34 -11.49 1.63 -22.09
CA TRP A 34 -10.16 1.36 -22.62
C TRP A 34 -10.01 -0.14 -22.91
N LYS A 35 -9.12 -0.48 -23.84
CA LYS A 35 -8.82 -1.87 -24.13
C LYS A 35 -8.04 -2.51 -22.97
N ARG A 36 -7.21 -1.71 -22.28
CA ARG A 36 -6.37 -2.16 -21.17
C ARG A 36 -6.26 -1.08 -20.10
N TYR A 37 -6.20 -1.51 -18.85
CA TYR A 37 -6.00 -0.66 -17.67
C TYR A 37 -4.78 -1.17 -16.92
N VAL A 38 -3.77 -0.32 -16.74
CA VAL A 38 -2.55 -0.65 -16.00
C VAL A 38 -2.53 0.14 -14.70
N VAL A 39 -2.75 -0.52 -13.56
CA VAL A 39 -2.69 0.10 -12.24
C VAL A 39 -1.28 -0.03 -11.69
N ILE A 40 -0.64 1.10 -11.38
CA ILE A 40 0.75 1.19 -10.99
C ILE A 40 0.85 1.45 -9.48
N GLY A 41 1.17 0.42 -8.70
CA GLY A 41 1.38 0.52 -7.25
C GLY A 41 0.53 -0.44 -6.44
N ALA A 42 1.09 -0.93 -5.33
CA ALA A 42 0.50 -1.93 -4.44
C ALA A 42 0.12 -1.37 -3.06
N GLY A 43 -0.02 -0.06 -2.92
CA GLY A 43 -0.52 0.60 -1.71
C GLY A 43 -2.05 0.68 -1.68
N LYS A 44 -2.59 1.31 -0.63
CA LYS A 44 -4.06 1.49 -0.47
C LYS A 44 -4.69 2.13 -1.71
N THR A 45 -4.03 3.13 -2.29
CA THR A 45 -4.49 3.83 -3.49
C THR A 45 -4.64 2.89 -4.70
N GLY A 46 -3.67 1.99 -4.92
CA GLY A 46 -3.75 1.00 -6.00
C GLY A 46 -4.86 -0.02 -5.76
N ILE A 47 -5.03 -0.46 -4.51
CA ILE A 47 -6.15 -1.32 -4.10
C ILE A 47 -7.49 -0.67 -4.42
N ASP A 48 -7.67 0.59 -4.06
CA ASP A 48 -8.93 1.31 -4.30
C ASP A 48 -9.21 1.49 -5.81
N ALA A 49 -8.18 1.76 -6.61
CA ALA A 49 -8.30 1.83 -8.07
C ALA A 49 -8.76 0.49 -8.65
N LEU A 50 -8.16 -0.62 -8.23
CA LEU A 50 -8.50 -1.95 -8.71
C LEU A 50 -9.92 -2.37 -8.31
N LEU A 51 -10.30 -2.13 -7.05
CA LEU A 51 -11.65 -2.41 -6.58
C LEU A 51 -12.67 -1.58 -7.34
N HIS A 52 -12.39 -0.31 -7.62
CA HIS A 52 -13.26 0.54 -8.44
C HIS A 52 -13.44 -0.02 -9.86
N LEU A 53 -12.37 -0.47 -10.53
CA LEU A 53 -12.45 -1.09 -11.84
C LEU A 53 -13.28 -2.39 -11.81
N ILE A 54 -13.04 -3.24 -10.82
CA ILE A 54 -13.79 -4.50 -10.64
C ILE A 54 -15.28 -4.21 -10.39
N ASP A 55 -15.59 -3.29 -9.48
CA ASP A 55 -16.97 -2.94 -9.12
C ASP A 55 -17.69 -2.18 -10.25
N SER A 56 -16.93 -1.59 -11.18
CA SER A 56 -17.43 -1.02 -12.45
C SER A 56 -17.58 -2.05 -13.56
N ASN A 57 -17.45 -3.34 -13.26
CA ASN A 57 -17.56 -4.47 -14.21
C ASN A 57 -16.56 -4.40 -15.37
N VAL A 58 -15.37 -3.86 -15.16
CA VAL A 58 -14.28 -3.97 -16.14
C VAL A 58 -13.84 -5.44 -16.20
N ASP A 59 -13.69 -5.97 -17.42
CA ASP A 59 -13.19 -7.34 -17.63
C ASP A 59 -11.80 -7.49 -16.98
N LEU A 60 -11.67 -8.47 -16.09
CA LEU A 60 -10.44 -8.72 -15.33
C LEU A 60 -9.23 -8.99 -16.23
N ASN A 61 -9.44 -9.56 -17.42
CA ASN A 61 -8.37 -9.77 -18.39
C ASN A 61 -7.80 -8.47 -18.98
N LYS A 62 -8.54 -7.36 -18.87
CA LYS A 62 -8.10 -6.04 -19.29
C LYS A 62 -7.37 -5.28 -18.19
N ILE A 63 -7.30 -5.82 -16.97
CA ILE A 63 -6.66 -5.19 -15.83
C ILE A 63 -5.27 -5.81 -15.63
N GLU A 64 -4.26 -4.97 -15.63
CA GLU A 64 -2.88 -5.31 -15.28
C GLU A 64 -2.50 -4.55 -14.00
N TRP A 65 -1.93 -5.25 -13.05
CA TRP A 65 -1.52 -4.66 -11.78
C TRP A 65 -0.01 -4.74 -11.58
N ILE A 66 0.68 -3.60 -11.61
CA ILE A 66 2.13 -3.53 -11.37
C ILE A 66 2.40 -3.43 -9.88
N VAL A 67 2.89 -4.53 -9.31
CA VAL A 67 3.29 -4.69 -7.92
C VAL A 67 4.81 -4.66 -7.84
N SER A 68 5.39 -3.49 -7.58
CA SER A 68 6.85 -3.37 -7.49
C SER A 68 7.45 -4.07 -6.26
N ASN A 69 6.68 -4.25 -5.19
CA ASN A 69 7.02 -5.04 -4.01
C ASN A 69 5.75 -5.55 -3.36
N ASP A 70 5.70 -6.83 -3.05
CA ASP A 70 4.63 -7.39 -2.24
C ASP A 70 4.69 -6.82 -0.82
N CYS A 71 3.51 -6.54 -0.27
CA CYS A 71 3.35 -5.87 1.01
C CYS A 71 2.52 -6.71 1.97
N TRP A 72 2.78 -6.54 3.25
CA TRP A 72 1.85 -6.91 4.29
C TRP A 72 0.73 -5.87 4.36
N TYR A 73 -0.52 -6.32 4.35
CA TYR A 73 -1.71 -5.49 4.48
C TYR A 73 -2.35 -5.75 5.84
N PHE A 74 -2.78 -4.69 6.52
CA PHE A 74 -3.60 -4.83 7.71
C PHE A 74 -4.99 -5.32 7.34
N ASN A 75 -5.49 -6.30 8.07
CA ASN A 75 -6.88 -6.71 7.95
C ASN A 75 -7.80 -5.64 8.54
N ARG A 76 -8.48 -4.88 7.67
CA ARG A 76 -9.36 -3.79 8.08
C ARG A 76 -10.54 -4.28 8.93
N ASP A 77 -10.99 -5.51 8.74
CA ASP A 77 -12.14 -6.06 9.47
C ASP A 77 -11.90 -6.08 10.98
N LEU A 78 -10.64 -6.21 11.42
CA LEU A 78 -10.27 -6.17 12.84
C LEU A 78 -10.29 -4.77 13.44
N PHE A 79 -10.25 -3.72 12.62
CA PHE A 79 -10.20 -2.33 13.08
C PHE A 79 -11.56 -1.64 13.07
N LEU A 80 -12.58 -2.25 12.49
CA LEU A 80 -13.93 -1.70 12.41
C LEU A 80 -14.70 -1.80 13.71
N ASN A 81 -14.26 -2.68 14.62
CA ASN A 81 -14.94 -2.95 15.87
C ASN A 81 -13.93 -2.93 17.03
N LEU A 82 -14.16 -2.06 18.01
CA LEU A 82 -13.31 -1.94 19.20
C LEU A 82 -13.21 -3.23 20.01
N LYS A 83 -14.28 -4.07 20.04
CA LYS A 83 -14.27 -5.36 20.73
C LYS A 83 -13.30 -6.35 20.09
N ASP A 84 -13.22 -6.34 18.76
CA ASP A 84 -12.31 -7.23 18.04
C ASP A 84 -10.86 -6.72 18.14
N LEU A 85 -10.67 -5.40 18.07
CA LEU A 85 -9.37 -4.78 18.33
C LEU A 85 -8.85 -5.08 19.74
N ALA A 86 -9.71 -5.02 20.76
CA ALA A 86 -9.34 -5.33 22.13
C ALA A 86 -8.89 -6.79 22.32
N LYS A 87 -9.42 -7.72 21.54
CA LYS A 87 -8.97 -9.12 21.54
C LYS A 87 -7.62 -9.30 20.86
N VAL A 88 -7.35 -8.50 19.83
CA VAL A 88 -6.12 -8.60 19.03
C VAL A 88 -4.93 -7.93 19.70
N LEU A 89 -5.14 -6.86 20.49
CA LEU A 89 -4.05 -6.14 21.15
C LEU A 89 -3.15 -6.99 22.06
N PRO A 90 -3.69 -7.80 22.98
CA PRO A 90 -2.85 -8.72 23.78
C PRO A 90 -2.06 -9.68 22.89
N LEU A 91 -2.71 -10.23 21.88
CA LEU A 91 -2.11 -11.16 20.93
C LEU A 91 -0.95 -10.54 20.13
N LEU A 92 -1.04 -9.25 19.81
CA LEU A 92 0.06 -8.50 19.17
C LEU A 92 1.28 -8.41 20.09
N ILE A 93 1.04 -8.14 21.38
CA ILE A 93 2.11 -8.01 22.38
C ILE A 93 2.76 -9.39 22.61
N ASP A 94 1.95 -10.40 22.84
CA ASP A 94 2.41 -11.78 23.08
C ASP A 94 3.19 -12.33 21.88
N THR A 95 2.72 -12.03 20.67
CA THR A 95 3.40 -12.43 19.43
C THR A 95 4.76 -11.76 19.28
N GLN A 96 4.87 -10.46 19.60
CA GLN A 96 6.13 -9.75 19.53
C GLN A 96 7.13 -10.22 20.58
N ILE A 97 6.68 -10.55 21.78
CA ILE A 97 7.53 -11.08 22.86
C ILE A 97 8.01 -12.49 22.53
N ALA A 98 7.13 -13.34 22.00
CA ALA A 98 7.42 -14.76 21.77
C ALA A 98 8.11 -15.05 20.43
N ALA A 99 8.14 -14.11 19.49
CA ALA A 99 8.75 -14.31 18.18
C ALA A 99 10.30 -14.26 18.27
N LYS A 100 10.95 -15.22 17.66
CA LYS A 100 12.43 -15.29 17.61
C LYS A 100 13.03 -14.27 16.66
N ASP A 101 12.29 -13.92 15.61
CA ASP A 101 12.69 -12.94 14.61
C ASP A 101 11.46 -12.24 13.98
N VAL A 102 11.71 -11.26 13.16
CA VAL A 102 10.68 -10.46 12.49
C VAL A 102 9.80 -11.31 11.57
N ASN A 103 10.35 -12.30 10.88
CA ASN A 103 9.57 -13.15 9.98
C ASN A 103 8.62 -14.06 10.76
N GLU A 104 9.06 -14.60 11.88
CA GLU A 104 8.20 -15.36 12.78
C GLU A 104 7.06 -14.49 13.33
N ALA A 105 7.35 -13.24 13.70
CA ALA A 105 6.33 -12.30 14.15
C ALA A 105 5.26 -12.07 13.07
N TYR A 106 5.68 -11.81 11.83
CA TYR A 106 4.75 -11.64 10.71
C TYR A 106 3.92 -12.90 10.44
N ARG A 107 4.52 -14.09 10.49
CA ARG A 107 3.81 -15.34 10.29
C ARG A 107 2.74 -15.57 11.34
N ARG A 108 3.06 -15.37 12.62
CA ARG A 108 2.10 -15.48 13.73
C ARG A 108 0.97 -14.45 13.62
N LEU A 109 1.28 -13.23 13.19
CA LEU A 109 0.27 -12.19 12.98
C LEU A 109 -0.63 -12.48 11.77
N GLU A 110 -0.12 -13.18 10.76
CA GLU A 110 -0.94 -13.70 9.66
C GLU A 110 -1.85 -14.84 10.12
N GLU A 111 -1.38 -15.76 10.98
CA GLU A 111 -2.17 -16.87 11.52
C GLU A 111 -3.41 -16.40 12.30
N VAL A 112 -3.34 -15.21 12.90
CA VAL A 112 -4.47 -14.58 13.61
C VAL A 112 -5.17 -13.52 12.77
N ASP A 113 -4.90 -13.50 11.47
CA ASP A 113 -5.51 -12.58 10.51
C ASP A 113 -5.27 -11.09 10.75
N TYR A 114 -4.26 -10.74 11.50
CA TYR A 114 -3.90 -9.34 11.67
C TYR A 114 -3.27 -8.77 10.39
N PHE A 115 -2.44 -9.58 9.73
CA PHE A 115 -1.90 -9.29 8.41
C PHE A 115 -2.46 -10.24 7.34
N ILE A 116 -2.58 -9.72 6.13
CA ILE A 116 -3.01 -10.46 4.94
C ILE A 116 -1.96 -10.26 3.85
N ARG A 117 -1.61 -11.34 3.12
CA ARG A 117 -0.79 -11.28 1.91
C ARG A 117 -1.67 -11.36 0.66
N LEU A 118 -1.25 -10.69 -0.41
CA LEU A 118 -1.90 -10.81 -1.72
C LEU A 118 -1.78 -12.26 -2.26
N THR A 119 -0.56 -12.78 -2.27
CA THR A 119 -0.25 -14.13 -2.75
C THR A 119 0.41 -14.93 -1.63
N LYS A 120 -0.13 -16.10 -1.29
CA LYS A 120 0.36 -16.92 -0.17
C LYS A 120 1.78 -17.47 -0.37
N ASP A 121 2.17 -17.72 -1.63
CA ASP A 121 3.48 -18.28 -1.97
C ASP A 121 4.59 -17.22 -2.05
N ILE A 122 4.24 -15.93 -1.93
CA ILE A 122 5.20 -14.82 -1.99
C ILE A 122 5.30 -14.19 -0.61
N TRP A 123 6.53 -14.18 -0.05
CA TRP A 123 6.80 -13.52 1.21
C TRP A 123 6.95 -12.01 1.00
N PRO A 124 6.13 -11.17 1.62
CA PRO A 124 6.22 -9.72 1.45
C PRO A 124 7.48 -9.15 2.08
N THR A 125 8.12 -8.23 1.38
CA THR A 125 9.34 -7.56 1.85
C THR A 125 9.07 -6.15 2.40
N LYS A 126 7.82 -5.68 2.32
CA LYS A 126 7.44 -4.33 2.76
C LYS A 126 6.17 -4.37 3.63
N MET A 127 6.09 -3.40 4.52
CA MET A 127 4.88 -3.06 5.25
C MET A 127 4.60 -1.58 5.01
N ARG A 128 3.42 -1.25 4.48
CA ARG A 128 3.07 0.11 4.05
C ARG A 128 1.87 0.70 4.77
N ALA A 129 1.44 0.07 5.84
CA ALA A 129 0.24 0.45 6.60
C ALA A 129 -1.05 0.55 5.74
N ALA A 130 -1.07 -0.11 4.59
CA ALA A 130 -2.26 -0.23 3.78
C ALA A 130 -3.22 -1.23 4.41
N THR A 131 -4.50 -0.88 4.46
CA THR A 131 -5.57 -1.71 5.03
C THR A 131 -6.45 -2.28 3.94
N VAL A 132 -6.87 -3.53 4.10
CA VAL A 132 -7.77 -4.23 3.18
C VAL A 132 -8.65 -5.17 3.98
N SER A 133 -9.93 -5.31 3.61
CA SER A 133 -10.79 -6.36 4.17
C SER A 133 -10.49 -7.71 3.52
N ARG A 134 -10.87 -8.81 4.16
CA ARG A 134 -10.77 -10.15 3.55
C ARG A 134 -11.52 -10.23 2.22
N LYS A 135 -12.75 -9.71 2.19
CA LYS A 135 -13.58 -9.70 0.99
C LYS A 135 -12.96 -8.91 -0.16
N GLU A 136 -12.33 -7.78 0.13
CA GLU A 136 -11.59 -7.00 -0.87
C GLU A 136 -10.35 -7.77 -1.36
N MET A 137 -9.62 -8.41 -0.47
CA MET A 137 -8.45 -9.20 -0.83
C MET A 137 -8.82 -10.39 -1.72
N GLU A 138 -9.95 -11.04 -1.47
CA GLU A 138 -10.48 -12.11 -2.34
C GLU A 138 -10.77 -11.58 -3.74
N LYS A 139 -11.42 -10.42 -3.86
CA LYS A 139 -11.63 -9.76 -5.16
C LYS A 139 -10.30 -9.44 -5.87
N LEU A 140 -9.33 -8.89 -5.16
CA LEU A 140 -8.02 -8.55 -5.74
C LEU A 140 -7.28 -9.79 -6.26
N ARG A 141 -7.41 -10.92 -5.60
CA ARG A 141 -6.82 -12.21 -6.01
C ARG A 141 -7.42 -12.78 -7.29
N THR A 142 -8.58 -12.29 -7.73
CA THR A 142 -9.17 -12.70 -9.02
C THR A 142 -8.51 -12.03 -10.22
N ILE A 143 -7.69 -11.01 -10.03
CA ILE A 143 -6.96 -10.32 -11.10
C ILE A 143 -5.87 -11.26 -11.64
N PRO A 144 -5.94 -11.67 -12.93
CA PRO A 144 -5.01 -12.65 -13.46
C PRO A 144 -3.63 -12.07 -13.76
N ASN A 145 -3.57 -10.79 -14.12
CA ASN A 145 -2.35 -10.17 -14.65
C ASN A 145 -1.66 -9.31 -13.57
N ILE A 146 -0.95 -9.94 -12.63
CA ILE A 146 -0.14 -9.26 -11.63
C ILE A 146 1.33 -9.28 -12.04
N ILE A 147 1.88 -8.08 -12.32
CA ILE A 147 3.22 -7.87 -12.86
C ILE A 147 4.19 -7.50 -11.72
N ARG A 148 5.19 -8.34 -11.49
CA ARG A 148 6.18 -8.20 -10.40
C ARG A 148 7.60 -7.99 -10.92
N LEU A 149 7.79 -7.03 -11.82
CA LEU A 149 9.07 -6.72 -12.46
C LEU A 149 9.82 -5.55 -11.81
N GLY A 150 9.43 -5.20 -10.59
CA GLY A 150 10.06 -4.11 -9.85
C GLY A 150 9.47 -2.73 -10.15
N ARG A 151 10.28 -1.69 -9.98
CA ARG A 151 9.85 -0.30 -10.20
C ARG A 151 9.97 0.09 -11.66
N ILE A 152 9.01 0.85 -12.16
CA ILE A 152 9.07 1.48 -13.48
C ILE A 152 10.21 2.50 -13.50
N ASP A 153 10.95 2.51 -14.60
CA ASP A 153 11.93 3.54 -14.96
C ASP A 153 11.28 4.59 -15.85
N ARG A 154 10.58 4.14 -16.90
CA ARG A 154 9.85 5.01 -17.81
C ARG A 154 8.72 4.29 -18.54
N ILE A 155 7.75 5.05 -19.05
CA ILE A 155 6.68 4.57 -19.92
C ILE A 155 6.83 5.29 -21.26
N GLU A 156 7.00 4.53 -22.33
CA GLU A 156 7.04 4.95 -23.72
C GLU A 156 5.71 4.62 -24.40
N ASN A 157 5.50 5.07 -25.64
CA ASN A 157 4.22 4.86 -26.33
C ASN A 157 3.91 3.39 -26.64
N ASP A 158 4.93 2.55 -26.70
CA ASP A 158 4.86 1.12 -27.03
C ASP A 158 5.39 0.20 -25.91
N ALA A 159 5.99 0.75 -24.86
CA ALA A 159 6.66 -0.04 -23.82
C ALA A 159 6.60 0.57 -22.43
N ILE A 160 6.45 -0.29 -21.41
CA ILE A 160 6.74 0.03 -20.01
C ILE A 160 8.08 -0.60 -19.66
N ILE A 161 9.05 0.21 -19.26
CA ILE A 161 10.42 -0.20 -19.00
C ILE A 161 10.67 -0.11 -17.49
N PHE A 162 11.17 -1.20 -16.91
CA PHE A 162 11.46 -1.33 -15.49
C PHE A 162 12.94 -1.07 -15.20
N LYS A 163 13.24 -0.59 -13.99
CA LYS A 163 14.61 -0.28 -13.55
C LYS A 163 15.58 -1.48 -13.62
N GLN A 164 15.05 -2.70 -13.57
CA GLN A 164 15.81 -3.94 -13.70
C GLN A 164 16.05 -4.37 -15.16
N GLY A 165 15.66 -3.55 -16.13
CA GLY A 165 15.83 -3.81 -17.56
C GLY A 165 14.73 -4.63 -18.21
N HIS A 166 13.73 -5.10 -17.46
CA HIS A 166 12.56 -5.75 -18.05
C HIS A 166 11.71 -4.74 -18.83
N THR A 167 11.02 -5.24 -19.85
CA THR A 167 10.12 -4.44 -20.67
C THR A 167 8.84 -5.22 -20.94
N ILE A 168 7.69 -4.56 -20.87
CA ILE A 168 6.41 -5.09 -21.29
C ILE A 168 5.76 -4.13 -22.32
N PRO A 169 4.97 -4.63 -23.27
CA PRO A 169 4.33 -3.79 -24.28
C PRO A 169 3.23 -2.92 -23.66
N THR A 170 3.04 -1.75 -24.24
CA THR A 170 1.90 -0.87 -24.06
C THR A 170 1.47 -0.26 -25.38
N ASP A 171 0.37 0.48 -25.42
CA ASP A 171 -0.13 1.12 -26.64
C ASP A 171 -1.03 2.32 -26.31
N SER A 172 -1.50 3.00 -27.35
CA SER A 172 -2.40 4.17 -27.22
C SER A 172 -3.81 3.83 -26.73
N ASP A 173 -4.20 2.55 -26.70
CA ASP A 173 -5.50 2.07 -26.18
C ASP A 173 -5.41 1.64 -24.71
N THR A 174 -4.25 1.83 -24.08
CA THR A 174 -3.97 1.53 -22.67
C THR A 174 -4.11 2.78 -21.82
N LEU A 175 -4.83 2.67 -20.71
CA LEU A 175 -4.86 3.70 -19.67
C LEU A 175 -3.95 3.27 -18.51
N HIS A 176 -2.98 4.09 -18.19
CA HIS A 176 -2.12 3.91 -17.02
C HIS A 176 -2.69 4.74 -15.86
N ILE A 177 -2.83 4.12 -14.68
CA ILE A 177 -3.37 4.75 -13.49
C ILE A 177 -2.25 4.80 -12.45
N ASP A 178 -1.73 6.00 -12.20
CA ASP A 178 -0.64 6.18 -11.25
C ASP A 178 -1.12 6.17 -9.80
N CYS A 179 -0.71 5.13 -9.09
CA CYS A 179 -0.92 4.94 -7.66
C CYS A 179 0.41 4.78 -6.90
N SER A 180 1.52 5.25 -7.49
CA SER A 180 2.89 5.01 -7.03
C SER A 180 3.39 6.06 -6.04
N ALA A 181 2.62 6.38 -5.00
CA ALA A 181 3.08 7.27 -3.95
C ALA A 181 4.21 6.66 -3.11
N ALA A 182 5.17 7.47 -2.70
CA ALA A 182 6.29 7.04 -1.85
C ALA A 182 5.86 6.54 -0.47
N GLY A 183 4.64 6.83 -0.05
CA GLY A 183 4.10 6.49 1.26
C GLY A 183 4.65 7.40 2.36
N THR A 184 4.45 7.00 3.61
CA THR A 184 5.00 7.72 4.75
C THR A 184 6.51 7.49 4.80
N ASN A 185 7.27 8.55 4.56
CA ASN A 185 8.71 8.51 4.76
C ASN A 185 8.94 8.66 6.27
N PHE A 186 9.15 7.52 6.95
CA PHE A 186 9.64 7.57 8.32
C PHE A 186 11.09 8.07 8.26
N PRO A 187 11.41 9.23 8.85
CA PRO A 187 12.81 9.62 8.95
C PRO A 187 13.56 8.47 9.65
N PRO A 188 14.83 8.24 9.30
CA PRO A 188 15.65 7.30 10.04
C PRO A 188 15.48 7.62 11.52
N VAL A 189 15.31 6.56 12.34
CA VAL A 189 15.06 6.71 13.78
C VAL A 189 16.12 7.64 14.33
N ASN A 190 15.83 8.93 14.33
CA ASN A 190 16.63 9.89 15.05
C ASN A 190 16.54 9.42 16.49
N LYS A 191 17.69 9.15 17.11
CA LYS A 191 17.85 8.76 18.51
C LYS A 191 17.43 9.91 19.45
N LYS A 192 16.39 10.66 19.10
CA LYS A 192 15.78 11.65 19.96
C LYS A 192 15.10 10.91 21.09
N LYS A 193 15.48 11.26 22.30
CA LYS A 193 14.78 10.81 23.49
C LYS A 193 13.35 11.30 23.42
N ILE A 194 12.40 10.53 23.94
CA ILE A 194 10.99 10.95 24.06
C ILE A 194 10.96 12.22 24.94
N PHE A 195 11.70 12.20 26.06
CA PHE A 195 11.85 13.32 26.97
C PHE A 195 13.26 13.92 26.81
N ASP A 196 13.31 15.18 26.52
CA ASP A 196 14.57 15.93 26.31
C ASP A 196 14.47 17.29 27.03
N GLY A 197 14.89 17.33 28.30
CA GLY A 197 14.68 18.49 29.18
C GLY A 197 13.19 18.81 29.34
N ASN A 198 12.79 20.01 28.96
CA ASN A 198 11.40 20.49 29.00
C ASN A 198 10.65 20.22 27.68
N CYS A 199 11.24 19.45 26.75
CA CYS A 199 10.62 19.09 25.48
C CYS A 199 10.18 17.63 25.47
N ILE A 200 8.93 17.39 25.02
CA ILE A 200 8.41 16.07 24.71
C ILE A 200 8.43 15.89 23.20
N ASN A 201 9.27 14.97 22.70
CA ASN A 201 9.26 14.58 21.31
C ASN A 201 8.13 13.58 21.09
N LEU A 202 7.08 14.00 20.39
CA LEU A 202 5.95 13.13 20.05
C LEU A 202 6.39 12.11 19.01
N LEU A 203 6.86 10.95 19.48
CA LEU A 203 7.19 9.81 18.65
C LEU A 203 5.92 9.00 18.37
N MET A 204 5.91 8.28 17.24
CA MET A 204 4.79 7.43 16.90
C MET A 204 4.86 6.14 17.71
N VAL A 205 3.99 6.00 18.70
CA VAL A 205 3.87 4.82 19.58
C VAL A 205 3.02 3.74 18.90
N GLN A 206 2.02 4.16 18.13
CA GLN A 206 1.13 3.24 17.41
C GLN A 206 1.00 3.65 15.94
N LEU A 207 1.33 2.73 15.06
CA LEU A 207 1.07 2.84 13.62
C LEU A 207 -0.36 2.36 13.30
N PRO A 208 -1.10 3.07 12.47
CA PRO A 208 -0.86 4.31 11.75
C PRO A 208 -1.51 5.56 12.41
N GLN A 209 -1.63 5.58 13.74
CA GLN A 209 -2.40 6.59 14.48
C GLN A 209 -1.51 7.61 15.23
N PRO A 210 -0.96 8.64 14.54
CA PRO A 210 -0.10 9.63 15.19
C PRO A 210 -0.82 10.46 16.27
N CYS A 211 -2.11 10.75 16.07
CA CYS A 211 -2.89 11.48 17.06
C CYS A 211 -3.09 10.67 18.34
N THR A 212 -3.38 9.37 18.22
CA THR A 212 -3.48 8.45 19.37
C THR A 212 -2.14 8.34 20.09
N SER A 213 -1.03 8.24 19.35
CA SER A 213 0.31 8.20 19.92
C SER A 213 0.60 9.46 20.75
N GLY A 214 0.29 10.64 20.23
CA GLY A 214 0.43 11.91 20.94
C GLY A 214 -0.44 11.97 22.20
N ALA A 215 -1.69 11.54 22.13
CA ALA A 215 -2.61 11.50 23.26
C ALA A 215 -2.13 10.54 24.35
N MET A 216 -1.61 9.36 23.98
CA MET A 216 -1.06 8.39 24.93
C MET A 216 0.18 8.95 25.66
N ILE A 217 1.10 9.58 24.93
CA ILE A 217 2.29 10.21 25.52
C ILE A 217 1.86 11.31 26.50
N ALA A 218 0.95 12.20 26.08
CA ALA A 218 0.44 13.26 26.96
C ALA A 218 -0.26 12.70 28.21
N ALA A 219 -1.05 11.63 28.09
CA ALA A 219 -1.72 11.00 29.24
C ALA A 219 -0.75 10.33 30.22
N MET A 220 0.39 9.82 29.74
CA MET A 220 1.44 9.27 30.62
C MET A 220 2.20 10.36 31.37
N GLU A 221 2.34 11.53 30.78
CA GLU A 221 3.02 12.69 31.44
C GLU A 221 2.19 13.37 32.52
N LEU A 222 0.86 13.30 32.43
CA LEU A 222 -0.05 13.91 33.40
C LEU A 222 -0.23 13.11 34.69
N LYS A 223 0.40 11.94 34.80
CA LYS A 223 0.43 11.10 36.00
C LYS A 223 1.74 11.23 36.76
#